data_150d319e68b31d0aa82eae18c0943d38
#
_entry.id   150d319e68b31d0aa82eae18c0943d38
#
_cell.length_a   1.000
_cell.length_b   1.000
_cell.length_c   1.000
_cell.angle_alpha   90.00
_cell.angle_beta   90.00
_cell.angle_gamma   90.00
#
_symmetry.space_group_name_H-M   'P 1'
#
loop_
_entity.id
_entity.type
_entity.pdbx_description
1 polymer ?
#
loop_
_entity_poly.entity_id
_entity_poly.type
_entity_poly.pdbx_seq_one_letter_code
_entity_poly.pdbx_strand_id
1 'polypeptide(L)'
;MRFANRTELERLRSEYPVGCRIVLDEMDDPYRQMPAGLQGVCRGTDDAGNILASWDNGSTLSVAYGADRCHRVASEAEARESLDWLGQAPHRGARCPRCGEEAQPGNLLLALSRRANILICERCGSAEALEDAGFLERKLLMGWAIVRKGWVE
;
A
#
# COMPACT_ATOMS: atom_id res chain seq x y z
N MET A 1 -20.44 8.14 -19.35
CA MET A 1 -19.90 7.50 -18.15
C MET A 1 -20.27 6.03 -18.15
N ARG A 2 -19.30 5.16 -17.99
CA ARG A 2 -19.51 3.72 -17.97
C ARG A 2 -19.64 3.24 -16.52
N PHE A 3 -20.60 2.35 -16.27
CA PHE A 3 -20.79 1.75 -14.96
C PHE A 3 -20.53 0.24 -15.04
N ALA A 4 -19.92 -0.31 -14.02
CA ALA A 4 -19.71 -1.74 -13.91
C ALA A 4 -21.03 -2.45 -13.66
N ASN A 5 -21.24 -3.60 -14.30
CA ASN A 5 -22.37 -4.47 -13.99
C ASN A 5 -22.06 -5.28 -12.71
N ARG A 6 -23.04 -6.06 -12.25
CA ARG A 6 -22.91 -6.83 -11.00
C ARG A 6 -21.72 -7.78 -11.01
N THR A 7 -21.50 -8.49 -12.10
CA THR A 7 -20.38 -9.45 -12.24
C THR A 7 -19.04 -8.71 -12.21
N GLU A 8 -18.95 -7.58 -12.89
CA GLU A 8 -17.74 -6.75 -12.88
C GLU A 8 -17.46 -6.18 -11.49
N LEU A 9 -18.50 -5.74 -10.75
CA LEU A 9 -18.35 -5.25 -9.37
C LEU A 9 -17.83 -6.35 -8.43
N GLU A 10 -18.39 -7.56 -8.53
CA GLU A 10 -17.94 -8.69 -7.72
C GLU A 10 -16.48 -9.02 -8.01
N ARG A 11 -16.07 -9.00 -9.28
CA ARG A 11 -14.69 -9.22 -9.70
C ARG A 11 -13.76 -8.14 -9.14
N LEU A 12 -14.14 -6.86 -9.29
CA LEU A 12 -13.34 -5.74 -8.80
C LEU A 12 -13.17 -5.79 -7.28
N ARG A 13 -14.23 -6.08 -6.54
CA ARG A 13 -14.17 -6.16 -5.07
C ARG A 13 -13.32 -7.34 -4.59
N SER A 14 -13.27 -8.42 -5.36
CA SER A 14 -12.41 -9.57 -5.07
C SER A 14 -10.95 -9.27 -5.41
N GLU A 15 -10.70 -8.64 -6.55
CA GLU A 15 -9.35 -8.31 -7.03
C GLU A 15 -8.69 -7.18 -6.25
N TYR A 16 -9.49 -6.20 -5.79
CA TYR A 16 -9.04 -5.01 -5.06
C TYR A 16 -9.68 -4.95 -3.67
N PRO A 17 -9.31 -5.82 -2.75
CA PRO A 17 -9.84 -5.76 -1.39
C PRO A 17 -9.40 -4.46 -0.69
N VAL A 18 -10.23 -3.99 0.23
CA VAL A 18 -9.92 -2.79 1.03
C VAL A 18 -8.57 -2.95 1.71
N GLY A 19 -7.71 -1.95 1.55
CA GLY A 19 -6.40 -1.90 2.15
C GLY A 19 -5.26 -2.45 1.28
N CYS A 20 -5.52 -3.01 0.10
CA CYS A 20 -4.45 -3.47 -0.78
C CYS A 20 -3.67 -2.28 -1.38
N ARG A 21 -2.39 -2.51 -1.69
CA ARG A 21 -1.56 -1.52 -2.40
C ARG A 21 -1.83 -1.58 -3.88
N ILE A 22 -1.99 -0.41 -4.49
CA ILE A 22 -2.28 -0.26 -5.92
C ILE A 22 -1.27 0.69 -6.57
N VAL A 23 -1.07 0.51 -7.87
CA VAL A 23 -0.21 1.33 -8.71
C VAL A 23 -1.09 1.95 -9.81
N LEU A 24 -0.98 3.25 -9.99
CA LEU A 24 -1.70 3.95 -11.04
C LEU A 24 -1.02 3.72 -12.39
N ASP A 25 -1.78 3.27 -13.38
CA ASP A 25 -1.30 3.09 -14.74
C ASP A 25 -1.64 4.29 -15.62
N GLU A 26 -2.86 4.79 -15.53
CA GLU A 26 -3.32 5.89 -16.35
C GLU A 26 -4.47 6.64 -15.67
N MET A 27 -4.32 7.95 -15.55
CA MET A 27 -5.37 8.85 -15.11
C MET A 27 -5.15 10.22 -15.73
N ASP A 28 -6.18 10.75 -16.36
CA ASP A 28 -6.17 12.10 -16.93
C ASP A 28 -6.96 13.04 -16.03
N ASP A 29 -6.26 13.84 -15.24
CA ASP A 29 -6.87 14.84 -14.39
C ASP A 29 -6.26 16.21 -14.67
N PRO A 30 -7.06 17.20 -15.11
CA PRO A 30 -6.54 18.52 -15.49
C PRO A 30 -6.11 19.38 -14.29
N TYR A 31 -6.48 19.01 -13.07
CA TYR A 31 -6.24 19.81 -11.87
C TYR A 31 -5.13 19.28 -10.97
N ARG A 32 -4.73 18.03 -11.13
CA ARG A 32 -3.73 17.39 -10.28
C ARG A 32 -2.78 16.51 -11.10
N GLN A 33 -1.54 16.47 -10.64
CA GLN A 33 -0.56 15.54 -11.22
C GLN A 33 -0.79 14.14 -10.67
N MET A 34 -1.25 13.26 -11.56
CA MET A 34 -1.47 11.86 -11.26
C MET A 34 -0.62 11.00 -12.22
N PRO A 35 0.69 10.91 -11.96
CA PRO A 35 1.60 10.22 -12.89
C PRO A 35 1.42 8.71 -12.84
N ALA A 36 1.67 8.06 -13.98
CA ALA A 36 1.78 6.61 -14.02
C ALA A 36 2.89 6.15 -13.07
N GLY A 37 2.66 5.07 -12.34
CA GLY A 37 3.58 4.55 -11.33
C GLY A 37 3.33 5.09 -9.92
N LEU A 38 2.48 6.11 -9.75
CA LEU A 38 2.07 6.56 -8.42
C LEU A 38 1.40 5.42 -7.68
N GLN A 39 1.79 5.22 -6.42
CA GLN A 39 1.24 4.15 -5.59
C GLN A 39 0.31 4.70 -4.51
N GLY A 40 -0.55 3.85 -4.02
CA GLY A 40 -1.51 4.19 -3.00
C GLY A 40 -2.19 2.97 -2.39
N VAL A 41 -3.23 3.23 -1.62
CA VAL A 41 -4.02 2.21 -0.91
C VAL A 41 -5.45 2.24 -1.42
N CYS A 42 -5.99 1.06 -1.74
CA CYS A 42 -7.40 0.91 -2.08
C CYS A 42 -8.27 1.08 -0.83
N ARG A 43 -9.28 1.97 -0.91
CA ARG A 43 -10.23 2.21 0.17
C ARG A 43 -11.57 1.52 -0.05
N GLY A 44 -11.74 0.88 -1.18
CA GLY A 44 -12.95 0.16 -1.56
C GLY A 44 -13.32 0.40 -3.00
N THR A 45 -14.43 -0.19 -3.42
CA THR A 45 -15.01 -0.03 -4.74
C THR A 45 -16.45 0.45 -4.57
N ASP A 46 -16.82 1.55 -5.24
CA ASP A 46 -18.19 2.04 -5.19
C ASP A 46 -19.12 1.23 -6.11
N ASP A 47 -20.43 1.56 -6.09
CA ASP A 47 -21.42 0.82 -6.87
C ASP A 47 -21.32 1.04 -8.38
N ALA A 48 -20.59 2.06 -8.82
CA ALA A 48 -20.33 2.32 -10.24
C ALA A 48 -19.09 1.58 -10.76
N GLY A 49 -18.29 1.00 -9.86
CA GLY A 49 -17.06 0.29 -10.21
C GLY A 49 -15.80 1.14 -10.10
N ASN A 50 -15.92 2.36 -9.56
CA ASN A 50 -14.76 3.20 -9.32
C ASN A 50 -13.99 2.69 -8.09
N ILE A 51 -12.67 2.66 -8.18
CA ILE A 51 -11.82 2.27 -7.05
C ILE A 51 -11.49 3.52 -6.25
N LEU A 52 -11.93 3.54 -4.99
CA LEU A 52 -11.61 4.62 -4.06
C LEU A 52 -10.18 4.43 -3.57
N ALA A 53 -9.39 5.48 -3.59
CA ALA A 53 -7.96 5.38 -3.28
C ALA A 53 -7.47 6.51 -2.41
N SER A 54 -6.43 6.22 -1.63
CA SER A 54 -5.59 7.23 -0.97
C SER A 54 -4.19 7.09 -1.56
N TRP A 55 -3.80 8.06 -2.38
CA TRP A 55 -2.53 8.04 -3.07
C TRP A 55 -1.40 8.59 -2.20
N ASP A 56 -0.19 8.12 -2.44
CA ASP A 56 0.99 8.50 -1.65
C ASP A 56 1.36 9.98 -1.80
N ASN A 57 0.85 10.67 -2.83
CA ASN A 57 1.03 12.13 -2.99
C ASN A 57 -0.02 12.97 -2.23
N GLY A 58 -0.88 12.33 -1.44
CA GLY A 58 -1.95 12.99 -0.69
C GLY A 58 -3.27 13.13 -1.43
N SER A 59 -3.33 12.75 -2.71
CA SER A 59 -4.57 12.75 -3.49
C SER A 59 -5.53 11.65 -3.04
N THR A 60 -6.82 11.90 -3.15
CA THR A 60 -7.89 10.93 -2.89
C THR A 60 -8.76 10.70 -4.12
N LEU A 61 -8.24 10.97 -5.31
CA LEU A 61 -8.97 10.76 -6.56
C LEU A 61 -9.24 9.28 -6.79
N SER A 62 -10.49 8.95 -7.10
CA SER A 62 -10.89 7.59 -7.44
C SER A 62 -10.41 7.21 -8.84
N VAL A 63 -10.15 5.92 -9.04
CA VAL A 63 -9.87 5.36 -10.38
C VAL A 63 -11.20 5.13 -11.06
N ALA A 64 -11.52 5.93 -12.08
CA ALA A 64 -12.81 5.88 -12.77
C ALA A 64 -12.92 4.64 -13.65
N TYR A 65 -13.99 3.86 -13.44
CA TYR A 65 -14.25 2.66 -14.22
C TYR A 65 -14.41 3.00 -15.72
N GLY A 66 -13.63 2.31 -16.54
CA GLY A 66 -13.66 2.47 -17.99
C GLY A 66 -12.88 3.67 -18.54
N ALA A 67 -12.37 4.55 -17.68
CA ALA A 67 -11.60 5.74 -18.07
C ALA A 67 -10.17 5.69 -17.56
N ASP A 68 -9.98 5.39 -16.29
CA ASP A 68 -8.67 5.30 -15.66
C ASP A 68 -8.27 3.85 -15.46
N ARG A 69 -6.98 3.59 -15.23
CA ARG A 69 -6.49 2.24 -15.02
C ARG A 69 -5.48 2.20 -13.88
N CYS A 70 -5.58 1.15 -13.08
CA CYS A 70 -4.60 0.82 -12.05
C CYS A 70 -4.42 -0.70 -11.99
N HIS A 71 -3.41 -1.12 -11.28
CA HIS A 71 -3.22 -2.54 -10.95
C HIS A 71 -2.77 -2.68 -9.51
N ARG A 72 -2.90 -3.87 -8.97
CA ARG A 72 -2.41 -4.19 -7.62
C ARG A 72 -0.89 -4.36 -7.66
N VAL A 73 -0.20 -3.90 -6.62
CA VAL A 73 1.25 -4.09 -6.50
C VAL A 73 1.61 -5.56 -6.75
N ALA A 74 2.42 -5.82 -7.78
CA ALA A 74 2.69 -7.16 -8.29
C ALA A 74 4.14 -7.62 -8.06
N SER A 75 5.07 -6.70 -7.73
CA SER A 75 6.49 -7.04 -7.60
C SER A 75 7.10 -6.48 -6.32
N GLU A 76 8.17 -7.12 -5.87
CA GLU A 76 8.94 -6.66 -4.72
C GLU A 76 9.58 -5.29 -4.98
N ALA A 77 9.97 -5.01 -6.22
CA ALA A 77 10.52 -3.72 -6.61
C ALA A 77 9.49 -2.59 -6.45
N GLU A 78 8.26 -2.81 -6.90
CA GLU A 78 7.15 -1.85 -6.71
C GLU A 78 6.85 -1.64 -5.22
N ALA A 79 6.84 -2.71 -4.44
CA ALA A 79 6.61 -2.61 -3.00
C ALA A 79 7.71 -1.79 -2.32
N ARG A 80 8.98 -2.03 -2.66
CA ARG A 80 10.09 -1.27 -2.10
C ARG A 80 10.00 0.21 -2.44
N GLU A 81 9.74 0.54 -3.68
CA GLU A 81 9.61 1.93 -4.14
C GLU A 81 8.51 2.66 -3.37
N SER A 82 7.37 2.01 -3.19
CA SER A 82 6.27 2.56 -2.39
C SER A 82 6.66 2.78 -0.93
N LEU A 83 7.33 1.82 -0.32
CA LEU A 83 7.76 1.91 1.08
C LEU A 83 8.82 2.99 1.27
N ASP A 84 9.77 3.12 0.35
CA ASP A 84 10.78 4.17 0.38
C ASP A 84 10.14 5.56 0.33
N TRP A 85 9.15 5.73 -0.53
CA TRP A 85 8.39 6.97 -0.63
C TRP A 85 7.65 7.27 0.67
N LEU A 86 6.94 6.28 1.23
CA LEU A 86 6.22 6.41 2.50
C LEU A 86 7.16 6.75 3.66
N GLY A 87 8.37 6.22 3.63
CA GLY A 87 9.38 6.52 4.65
C GLY A 87 9.82 7.98 4.67
N GLN A 88 9.68 8.68 3.56
CA GLN A 88 9.98 10.12 3.45
C GLN A 88 8.78 10.99 3.78
N ALA A 89 7.57 10.47 3.63
CA ALA A 89 6.35 11.17 3.95
C ALA A 89 6.06 11.11 5.45
N PRO A 90 5.41 12.14 6.03
CA PRO A 90 4.97 12.04 7.43
C PRO A 90 3.95 10.91 7.55
N HIS A 91 4.27 9.90 8.35
CA HIS A 91 3.35 8.81 8.64
C HIS A 91 2.14 9.34 9.40
N ARG A 92 0.99 9.03 8.88
CA ARG A 92 -0.25 9.15 9.64
C ARG A 92 -0.50 7.78 10.30
N GLY A 93 -0.56 7.78 11.60
CA GLY A 93 -0.80 6.58 12.37
C GLY A 93 0.47 5.92 12.90
N ALA A 94 0.29 5.03 13.84
CA ALA A 94 1.34 4.39 14.60
C ALA A 94 1.42 2.88 14.33
N ARG A 95 1.08 2.47 13.10
CA ARG A 95 1.15 1.05 12.71
C ARG A 95 2.47 0.72 12.04
N CYS A 96 3.03 -0.41 12.44
CA CYS A 96 4.22 -0.94 11.79
C CYS A 96 3.88 -1.44 10.38
N PRO A 97 4.57 -0.94 9.33
CA PRO A 97 4.29 -1.40 7.97
C PRO A 97 4.57 -2.89 7.75
N ARG A 98 5.49 -3.46 8.53
CA ARG A 98 5.89 -4.86 8.38
C ARG A 98 4.90 -5.82 9.03
N CYS A 99 4.54 -5.62 10.29
CA CYS A 99 3.65 -6.52 11.03
C CYS A 99 2.19 -6.02 11.14
N GLY A 100 1.94 -4.73 10.92
CA GLY A 100 0.60 -4.14 10.98
C GLY A 100 0.11 -3.83 12.38
N GLU A 101 0.90 -4.11 13.41
CA GLU A 101 0.51 -3.83 14.79
C GLU A 101 0.71 -2.36 15.15
N GLU A 102 -0.15 -1.84 16.01
CA GLU A 102 0.01 -0.48 16.52
C GLU A 102 1.24 -0.40 17.45
N ALA A 103 1.91 0.75 17.38
CA ALA A 103 3.01 1.04 18.31
C ALA A 103 2.49 1.05 19.75
N GLN A 104 3.25 0.44 20.65
CA GLN A 104 2.91 0.32 22.07
C GLN A 104 4.15 0.63 22.93
N PRO A 105 3.97 1.00 24.19
CA PRO A 105 5.09 1.07 25.13
C PRO A 105 5.90 -0.25 25.10
N GLY A 106 7.22 -0.15 24.83
CA GLY A 106 8.08 -1.31 24.69
C GLY A 106 8.20 -1.87 23.27
N ASN A 107 7.44 -1.37 22.30
CA ASN A 107 7.56 -1.75 20.89
C ASN A 107 7.19 -0.57 19.98
N LEU A 108 8.04 0.44 19.94
CA LEU A 108 7.83 1.67 19.18
C LEU A 108 8.35 1.54 17.75
N LEU A 109 7.90 2.43 16.87
CA LEU A 109 8.36 2.52 15.46
C LEU A 109 9.68 3.29 15.39
N LEU A 110 10.75 2.72 15.91
CA LEU A 110 12.07 3.35 16.02
C LEU A 110 13.16 2.64 15.22
N ALA A 111 12.91 1.48 14.69
CA ALA A 111 13.90 0.71 13.94
C ALA A 111 13.80 1.05 12.45
N LEU A 112 14.92 1.37 11.82
CA LEU A 112 14.97 1.51 10.37
C LEU A 112 15.05 0.12 9.74
N SER A 113 14.15 -0.19 8.81
CA SER A 113 14.16 -1.46 8.12
C SER A 113 15.45 -1.66 7.30
N ARG A 114 15.92 -2.89 7.23
CA ARG A 114 17.02 -3.31 6.36
C ARG A 114 16.53 -3.61 4.92
N ARG A 115 15.21 -3.61 4.69
CA ARG A 115 14.60 -3.98 3.41
C ARG A 115 14.14 -2.77 2.61
N ALA A 116 13.74 -1.70 3.29
CA ALA A 116 13.25 -0.46 2.68
C ALA A 116 13.56 0.73 3.59
N ASN A 117 13.55 1.93 3.04
CA ASN A 117 13.86 3.15 3.79
C ASN A 117 12.63 3.64 4.57
N ILE A 118 12.21 2.85 5.55
CA ILE A 118 11.03 3.13 6.36
C ILE A 118 11.23 2.60 7.79
N LEU A 119 10.65 3.30 8.76
CA LEU A 119 10.68 2.86 10.15
C LEU A 119 9.69 1.72 10.40
N ILE A 120 10.14 0.74 11.15
CA ILE A 120 9.35 -0.42 11.61
C ILE A 120 9.41 -0.50 13.12
N CYS A 121 8.58 -1.33 13.74
CA CYS A 121 8.64 -1.51 15.18
C CYS A 121 9.92 -2.21 15.60
N GLU A 122 10.30 -2.02 16.87
CA GLU A 122 11.55 -2.59 17.42
C GLU A 122 11.59 -4.12 17.32
N ARG A 123 10.44 -4.78 17.50
CA ARG A 123 10.33 -6.24 17.35
C ARG A 123 10.63 -6.68 15.93
N CYS A 124 10.08 -5.98 14.93
CA CYS A 124 10.38 -6.27 13.53
C CYS A 124 11.83 -5.96 13.16
N GLY A 125 12.39 -4.91 13.72
CA GLY A 125 13.82 -4.60 13.54
C GLY A 125 14.70 -5.71 14.05
N SER A 126 14.42 -6.26 15.23
CA SER A 126 15.13 -7.42 15.79
C SER A 126 14.94 -8.67 14.93
N ALA A 127 13.72 -8.89 14.41
CA ALA A 127 13.45 -10.01 13.51
C ALA A 127 14.29 -9.92 12.22
N GLU A 128 14.40 -8.75 11.62
CA GLU A 128 15.25 -8.55 10.43
C GLU A 128 16.73 -8.81 10.71
N ALA A 129 17.21 -8.40 11.87
CA ALA A 129 18.59 -8.70 12.28
C ALA A 129 18.83 -10.22 12.41
N LEU A 130 17.86 -10.95 12.96
CA LEU A 130 17.93 -12.40 13.08
C LEU A 130 17.84 -13.10 11.71
N GLU A 131 17.04 -12.56 10.79
CA GLU A 131 16.97 -13.03 9.40
C GLU A 131 18.33 -12.90 8.72
N ASP A 132 18.98 -11.75 8.85
CA ASP A 132 20.30 -11.50 8.26
C ASP A 132 21.40 -12.35 8.88
N ALA A 133 21.25 -12.72 10.16
CA ALA A 133 22.17 -13.62 10.86
C ALA A 133 21.89 -15.12 10.57
N GLY A 134 20.83 -15.43 9.83
CA GLY A 134 20.50 -16.81 9.46
C GLY A 134 19.68 -17.59 10.48
N PHE A 135 19.15 -16.93 11.52
CA PHE A 135 18.35 -17.59 12.55
C PHE A 135 16.86 -17.67 12.22
N LEU A 136 16.38 -16.81 11.32
CA LEU A 136 14.99 -16.78 10.87
C LEU A 136 14.95 -16.76 9.36
N GLU A 137 13.85 -17.30 8.79
CA GLU A 137 13.56 -17.19 7.37
C GLU A 137 13.20 -15.73 7.03
N ARG A 138 13.79 -15.22 5.94
CA ARG A 138 13.59 -13.85 5.51
C ARG A 138 12.15 -13.61 5.08
N LYS A 139 11.49 -12.62 5.69
CA LYS A 139 10.19 -12.15 5.28
C LYS A 139 10.32 -11.19 4.10
N LEU A 140 9.76 -11.55 2.96
CA LEU A 140 9.78 -10.73 1.75
C LEU A 140 8.87 -9.51 1.90
N LEU A 141 9.17 -8.42 1.18
CA LEU A 141 8.35 -7.21 1.18
C LEU A 141 6.91 -7.48 0.80
N MET A 142 6.67 -8.42 -0.11
CA MET A 142 5.32 -8.81 -0.50
C MET A 142 4.53 -9.46 0.63
N GLY A 143 5.19 -9.91 1.68
CA GLY A 143 4.56 -10.45 2.88
C GLY A 143 4.27 -9.40 3.97
N TRP A 144 4.71 -8.17 3.79
CA TRP A 144 4.48 -7.10 4.77
C TRP A 144 2.99 -6.75 4.86
N ALA A 145 2.54 -6.41 6.06
CA ALA A 145 1.13 -6.10 6.30
C ALA A 145 0.61 -4.99 5.41
N ILE A 146 1.38 -3.91 5.24
CA ILE A 146 0.97 -2.78 4.40
C ILE A 146 0.81 -3.16 2.93
N VAL A 147 1.62 -4.11 2.43
CA VAL A 147 1.54 -4.56 1.04
C VAL A 147 0.35 -5.51 0.86
N ARG A 148 0.10 -6.38 1.83
CA ARG A 148 -0.98 -7.38 1.76
C ARG A 148 -2.36 -6.81 2.07
N LYS A 149 -2.46 -5.97 3.09
CA LYS A 149 -3.73 -5.46 3.62
C LYS A 149 -3.86 -3.94 3.49
N GLY A 150 -2.75 -3.25 3.29
CA GLY A 150 -2.70 -1.79 3.33
C GLY A 150 -2.85 -1.24 4.74
N TRP A 151 -2.79 0.08 4.84
CA TRP A 151 -3.16 0.81 6.05
C TRP A 151 -4.50 1.49 5.78
N VAL A 152 -5.50 0.97 6.42
CA VAL A 152 -6.79 1.66 6.51
C VAL A 152 -6.83 2.28 7.89
N GLU A 153 -6.83 3.59 7.93
CA GLU A 153 -7.12 4.30 9.16
C GLU A 153 -8.62 4.26 9.46
#